data_13c2540046e640d23c978763cabe26eb
#
_entry.id   13c2540046e640d23c978763cabe26eb
#
_cell.length_a   1.000
_cell.length_b   1.000
_cell.length_c   1.000
_cell.angle_alpha   90.00
_cell.angle_beta   90.00
_cell.angle_gamma   90.00
#
_symmetry.space_group_name_H-M   'P 1'
#
loop_
_entity.id
_entity.type
_entity.pdbx_description
1 polymer ?
#
loop_
_entity_poly.entity_id
_entity_poly.type
_entity_poly.pdbx_seq_one_letter_code
_entity_poly.pdbx_strand_id
1 'polypeptide(L)'
;MLKRKIEDVLLSWKQEENHKPIVIKGCRQCGKTFSVMKFAQENYQHVVYLNFMLNPDYALAFDGSKVVDDMVINISAMIPGSVFIPQQTCLILDEIQECAAARTALKFFKMDGRYDVIATGSLLGVRGYGTRTSKNTGEKYKNSIPVGYEKIVDMYPLDFEEFLWANGITAPIIDKVKKCFEDEMPVPDALHLRFRQLILQYTVVGGMPAAVNLFLQYHDLGRVLEEQRNIIAGYEEDMVTYADEADKYRIRECFDSIPLQLSKENKKFQYTVVRKNSKASQYQGSLQWIEDAGIITRCRNLNITELPLDGNAVQDAFKVYMVDTGLFVSMLEDGTQFDILQGNLYGYKGAIFENLMADIFTKMKRKLYYFRKDTGLEVDFVIRYKGECVLVEVKAKDGNAKSTKTILANPDKYHVYHAIKLGDYNVGRSKQLLTIPLYMAFLLRQS
;
A
#
# COMPACT_ATOMS: atom_id res chain seq x y z
N MET A 1 -17.72 -9.18 8.67
CA MET A 1 -16.24 -9.41 8.65
C MET A 1 -15.75 -9.15 7.23
N LEU A 2 -14.68 -8.36 7.05
CA LEU A 2 -14.15 -8.02 5.72
C LEU A 2 -13.32 -9.17 5.15
N LYS A 3 -13.64 -9.64 3.95
CA LYS A 3 -12.84 -10.61 3.20
C LYS A 3 -11.60 -9.93 2.65
N ARG A 4 -10.41 -10.55 2.79
CA ARG A 4 -9.13 -9.98 2.36
C ARG A 4 -8.37 -10.93 1.45
N LYS A 5 -7.72 -10.40 0.43
CA LYS A 5 -6.86 -11.16 -0.50
C LYS A 5 -5.65 -11.79 0.19
N ILE A 6 -5.21 -11.25 1.32
CA ILE A 6 -4.12 -11.82 2.10
C ILE A 6 -4.46 -13.23 2.62
N GLU A 7 -5.75 -13.55 2.81
CA GLU A 7 -6.19 -14.87 3.24
C GLU A 7 -5.82 -15.95 2.21
N ASP A 8 -6.02 -15.67 0.92
CA ASP A 8 -5.63 -16.58 -0.17
C ASP A 8 -4.10 -16.74 -0.26
N VAL A 9 -3.34 -15.65 0.01
CA VAL A 9 -1.87 -15.68 0.05
C VAL A 9 -1.37 -16.55 1.21
N LEU A 10 -1.99 -16.45 2.38
CA LEU A 10 -1.65 -17.27 3.55
C LEU A 10 -2.00 -18.73 3.34
N LEU A 11 -3.15 -19.05 2.72
CA LEU A 11 -3.54 -20.42 2.36
C LEU A 11 -2.55 -21.02 1.37
N SER A 12 -2.18 -20.29 0.31
CA SER A 12 -1.19 -20.75 -0.67
C SER A 12 0.19 -20.94 -0.03
N TRP A 13 0.60 -20.04 0.87
CA TRP A 13 1.84 -20.16 1.62
C TRP A 13 1.88 -21.41 2.49
N LYS A 14 0.80 -21.72 3.22
CA LYS A 14 0.71 -22.93 4.06
C LYS A 14 0.81 -24.22 3.25
N GLN A 15 0.32 -24.22 2.01
CA GLN A 15 0.34 -25.39 1.11
C GLN A 15 1.68 -25.56 0.37
N GLU A 16 2.54 -24.56 0.36
CA GLU A 16 3.86 -24.58 -0.30
C GLU A 16 4.80 -25.51 0.47
N GLU A 17 5.33 -26.56 -0.20
CA GLU A 17 6.31 -27.45 0.41
C GLU A 17 7.53 -26.70 0.93
N ASN A 18 7.94 -27.02 2.16
CA ASN A 18 9.14 -26.42 2.75
C ASN A 18 9.12 -24.88 2.75
N HIS A 19 7.93 -24.27 2.98
CA HIS A 19 7.76 -22.82 3.00
C HIS A 19 8.61 -22.16 4.10
N LYS A 20 8.94 -20.88 3.88
CA LYS A 20 9.67 -20.05 4.82
C LYS A 20 8.72 -19.37 5.79
N PRO A 21 9.16 -19.01 7.01
CA PRO A 21 8.42 -18.05 7.83
C PRO A 21 7.94 -16.86 7.00
N ILE A 22 6.68 -16.46 7.15
CA ILE A 22 6.11 -15.36 6.40
C ILE A 22 6.10 -14.10 7.26
N VAL A 23 6.51 -12.98 6.65
CA VAL A 23 6.52 -11.67 7.29
C VAL A 23 5.55 -10.76 6.55
N ILE A 24 4.48 -10.35 7.23
CA ILE A 24 3.47 -9.46 6.65
C ILE A 24 3.80 -8.01 7.02
N LYS A 25 4.23 -7.26 6.01
CA LYS A 25 4.57 -5.84 6.12
C LYS A 25 3.40 -4.99 5.60
N GLY A 26 3.15 -3.83 6.21
CA GLY A 26 2.15 -2.88 5.73
C GLY A 26 1.93 -1.75 6.71
N CYS A 27 1.27 -0.67 6.30
CA CYS A 27 1.00 0.47 7.16
C CYS A 27 0.24 0.07 8.43
N ARG A 28 0.32 0.91 9.45
CA ARG A 28 -0.42 0.70 10.69
C ARG A 28 -1.93 0.70 10.41
N GLN A 29 -2.69 -0.12 11.16
CA GLN A 29 -4.14 -0.26 11.08
C GLN A 29 -4.71 -0.80 9.74
N CYS A 30 -3.88 -1.32 8.82
CA CYS A 30 -4.38 -1.97 7.59
C CYS A 30 -4.96 -3.38 7.82
N GLY A 31 -4.96 -3.89 9.07
CA GLY A 31 -5.62 -5.14 9.46
C GLY A 31 -4.70 -6.37 9.50
N LYS A 32 -3.36 -6.20 9.59
CA LYS A 32 -2.38 -7.31 9.62
C LYS A 32 -2.67 -8.33 10.73
N THR A 33 -2.63 -7.87 11.98
CA THR A 33 -2.85 -8.72 13.17
C THR A 33 -4.16 -9.47 13.10
N PHE A 34 -5.25 -8.77 12.72
CA PHE A 34 -6.57 -9.37 12.59
C PHE A 34 -6.59 -10.51 11.55
N SER A 35 -6.05 -10.27 10.35
CA SER A 35 -6.02 -11.27 9.28
C SER A 35 -5.19 -12.49 9.63
N VAL A 36 -4.03 -12.28 10.29
CA VAL A 36 -3.13 -13.36 10.71
C VAL A 36 -3.77 -14.19 11.82
N MET A 37 -4.36 -13.55 12.83
CA MET A 37 -5.03 -14.25 13.94
C MET A 37 -6.21 -15.09 13.44
N LYS A 38 -7.05 -14.51 12.58
CA LYS A 38 -8.15 -15.23 11.94
C LYS A 38 -7.66 -16.46 11.19
N PHE A 39 -6.67 -16.26 10.31
CA PHE A 39 -6.10 -17.35 9.52
C PHE A 39 -5.52 -18.46 10.40
N ALA A 40 -4.76 -18.09 11.44
CA ALA A 40 -4.15 -19.06 12.33
C ALA A 40 -5.21 -19.86 13.12
N GLN A 41 -6.25 -19.19 13.65
CA GLN A 41 -7.35 -19.85 14.38
C GLN A 41 -8.16 -20.80 13.49
N GLU A 42 -8.33 -20.50 12.21
CA GLU A 42 -9.06 -21.34 11.25
C GLU A 42 -8.23 -22.53 10.72
N ASN A 43 -6.90 -22.46 10.79
CA ASN A 43 -6.02 -23.40 10.08
C ASN A 43 -5.06 -24.20 10.96
N TYR A 44 -4.95 -23.91 12.28
CA TYR A 44 -4.05 -24.60 13.21
C TYR A 44 -4.81 -25.01 14.48
N GLN A 45 -4.38 -26.11 15.08
CA GLN A 45 -4.96 -26.57 16.36
C GLN A 45 -4.49 -25.72 17.53
N HIS A 46 -3.25 -25.21 17.45
CA HIS A 46 -2.64 -24.40 18.49
C HIS A 46 -2.07 -23.10 17.86
N VAL A 47 -2.34 -21.99 18.53
CA VAL A 47 -1.84 -20.67 18.13
C VAL A 47 -1.12 -20.06 19.33
N VAL A 48 0.15 -19.74 19.15
CA VAL A 48 0.95 -19.04 20.15
C VAL A 48 1.22 -17.63 19.64
N TYR A 49 0.78 -16.62 20.40
CA TYR A 49 0.79 -15.21 19.99
C TYR A 49 1.67 -14.38 20.92
N LEU A 50 2.68 -13.71 20.34
CA LEU A 50 3.55 -12.75 21.01
C LEU A 50 3.43 -11.40 20.33
N ASN A 51 3.07 -10.37 21.09
CA ASN A 51 3.08 -8.98 20.63
C ASN A 51 4.16 -8.21 21.39
N PHE A 52 5.22 -7.82 20.69
CA PHE A 52 6.41 -7.19 21.30
C PHE A 52 6.19 -5.72 21.68
N MET A 53 5.14 -5.08 21.18
CA MET A 53 4.76 -3.73 21.57
C MET A 53 3.94 -3.75 22.87
N LEU A 54 3.00 -4.69 22.99
CA LEU A 54 2.18 -4.83 24.20
C LEU A 54 2.96 -5.39 25.39
N ASN A 55 3.85 -6.36 25.11
CA ASN A 55 4.71 -6.96 26.14
C ASN A 55 6.16 -7.07 25.64
N PRO A 56 6.97 -6.02 25.88
CA PRO A 56 8.38 -5.98 25.47
C PRO A 56 9.24 -7.10 26.08
N ASP A 57 8.84 -7.66 27.23
CA ASP A 57 9.57 -8.73 27.91
C ASP A 57 9.58 -10.04 27.10
N TYR A 58 8.66 -10.24 26.18
CA TYR A 58 8.68 -11.38 25.25
C TYR A 58 9.97 -11.45 24.42
N ALA A 59 10.70 -10.34 24.30
CA ALA A 59 12.00 -10.33 23.65
C ALA A 59 13.03 -11.23 24.36
N LEU A 60 12.90 -11.43 25.67
CA LEU A 60 13.80 -12.29 26.49
C LEU A 60 13.75 -13.76 26.02
N ALA A 61 12.63 -14.21 25.45
CA ALA A 61 12.52 -15.57 24.91
C ALA A 61 13.48 -15.86 23.74
N PHE A 62 13.96 -14.80 23.08
CA PHE A 62 14.84 -14.86 21.91
C PHE A 62 16.29 -14.44 22.21
N ASP A 63 16.59 -14.05 23.45
CA ASP A 63 17.93 -13.72 23.87
C ASP A 63 18.75 -15.00 24.19
N GLY A 64 20.03 -15.00 23.81
CA GLY A 64 20.95 -16.09 24.07
C GLY A 64 20.90 -17.22 23.06
N SER A 65 20.44 -18.42 23.45
CA SER A 65 20.42 -19.62 22.61
C SER A 65 19.61 -19.41 21.32
N LYS A 66 20.13 -19.96 20.22
CA LYS A 66 19.44 -19.99 18.91
C LYS A 66 18.90 -21.40 18.60
N VAL A 67 18.89 -22.30 19.57
CA VAL A 67 18.24 -23.60 19.48
C VAL A 67 16.72 -23.40 19.61
N VAL A 68 15.94 -23.96 18.70
CA VAL A 68 14.48 -23.77 18.69
C VAL A 68 13.82 -24.32 19.95
N ASP A 69 14.32 -25.46 20.48
CA ASP A 69 13.80 -26.04 21.73
C ASP A 69 13.95 -25.10 22.93
N ASP A 70 15.08 -24.41 23.05
CA ASP A 70 15.31 -23.43 24.11
C ASP A 70 14.35 -22.25 23.98
N MET A 71 14.18 -21.74 22.76
CA MET A 71 13.21 -20.67 22.48
C MET A 71 11.77 -21.07 22.80
N VAL A 72 11.39 -22.28 22.45
CA VAL A 72 10.04 -22.85 22.76
C VAL A 72 9.83 -22.97 24.27
N ILE A 73 10.83 -23.46 25.03
CA ILE A 73 10.78 -23.53 26.49
C ILE A 73 10.61 -22.13 27.08
N ASN A 74 11.42 -21.16 26.61
CA ASN A 74 11.36 -19.79 27.11
C ASN A 74 9.98 -19.14 26.80
N ILE A 75 9.46 -19.32 25.60
CA ILE A 75 8.10 -18.83 25.23
C ILE A 75 7.04 -19.50 26.12
N SER A 76 7.13 -20.80 26.34
CA SER A 76 6.17 -21.52 27.18
C SER A 76 6.24 -21.10 28.66
N ALA A 77 7.39 -20.73 29.15
CA ALA A 77 7.56 -20.18 30.51
C ALA A 77 6.92 -18.78 30.65
N MET A 78 6.96 -17.98 29.57
CA MET A 78 6.38 -16.63 29.57
C MET A 78 4.87 -16.61 29.25
N ILE A 79 4.36 -17.62 28.52
CA ILE A 79 2.94 -17.76 28.14
C ILE A 79 2.43 -19.09 28.70
N PRO A 80 1.92 -19.12 29.93
CA PRO A 80 1.38 -20.32 30.54
C PRO A 80 0.23 -20.90 29.69
N GLY A 81 0.26 -22.22 29.44
CA GLY A 81 -0.72 -22.91 28.63
C GLY A 81 -0.45 -22.87 27.12
N SER A 82 0.65 -22.27 26.66
CA SER A 82 1.07 -22.39 25.27
C SER A 82 1.44 -23.84 24.95
N VAL A 83 0.99 -24.32 23.78
CA VAL A 83 1.21 -25.70 23.31
C VAL A 83 1.97 -25.68 22.02
N PHE A 84 3.09 -26.39 21.96
CA PHE A 84 3.94 -26.53 20.78
C PHE A 84 3.96 -27.97 20.29
N ILE A 85 3.14 -28.29 19.30
CA ILE A 85 3.07 -29.59 18.61
C ILE A 85 3.56 -29.41 17.18
N PRO A 86 4.56 -30.19 16.72
CA PRO A 86 5.06 -30.13 15.35
C PRO A 86 3.92 -30.21 14.32
N GLN A 87 3.97 -29.33 13.31
CA GLN A 87 2.99 -29.21 12.20
C GLN A 87 1.56 -28.83 12.62
N GLN A 88 1.27 -28.60 13.90
CA GLN A 88 -0.05 -28.25 14.41
C GLN A 88 -0.09 -26.87 15.07
N THR A 89 1.09 -26.31 15.39
CA THR A 89 1.19 -25.00 16.05
C THR A 89 1.66 -23.93 15.08
N CYS A 90 0.94 -22.80 15.08
CA CYS A 90 1.36 -21.56 14.45
C CYS A 90 1.86 -20.59 15.51
N LEU A 91 3.10 -20.13 15.35
CA LEU A 91 3.71 -19.07 16.14
C LEU A 91 3.53 -17.72 15.44
N ILE A 92 2.87 -16.79 16.11
CA ILE A 92 2.64 -15.43 15.62
C ILE A 92 3.52 -14.45 16.37
N LEU A 93 4.37 -13.72 15.65
CA LEU A 93 5.28 -12.71 16.15
C LEU A 93 4.83 -11.33 15.67
N ASP A 94 4.00 -10.67 16.46
CA ASP A 94 3.37 -9.39 16.09
C ASP A 94 4.24 -8.20 16.51
N GLU A 95 4.27 -7.16 15.67
CA GLU A 95 5.13 -5.97 15.77
C GLU A 95 6.63 -6.36 15.91
N ILE A 96 7.08 -7.27 15.03
CA ILE A 96 8.42 -7.89 15.10
C ILE A 96 9.58 -6.88 14.99
N GLN A 97 9.34 -5.65 14.49
CA GLN A 97 10.34 -4.59 14.46
C GLN A 97 10.78 -4.17 15.87
N GLU A 98 9.98 -4.43 16.89
CA GLU A 98 10.35 -4.16 18.30
C GLU A 98 11.32 -5.21 18.86
N CYS A 99 11.43 -6.40 18.22
CA CYS A 99 12.32 -7.48 18.64
C CYS A 99 13.18 -7.99 17.50
N ALA A 100 14.34 -7.37 17.27
CA ALA A 100 15.26 -7.79 16.22
C ALA A 100 15.84 -9.21 16.43
N ALA A 101 15.91 -9.69 17.69
CA ALA A 101 16.31 -11.06 18.03
C ALA A 101 15.28 -12.08 17.52
N ALA A 102 13.98 -11.82 17.68
CA ALA A 102 12.90 -12.65 17.15
C ALA A 102 12.93 -12.70 15.63
N ARG A 103 13.23 -11.58 14.95
CA ARG A 103 13.38 -11.59 13.49
C ARG A 103 14.58 -12.41 13.05
N THR A 104 15.70 -12.34 13.76
CA THR A 104 16.86 -13.20 13.49
C THR A 104 16.51 -14.68 13.71
N ALA A 105 15.63 -14.98 14.69
CA ALA A 105 15.21 -16.34 15.01
C ALA A 105 14.39 -17.00 13.88
N LEU A 106 13.77 -16.24 12.97
CA LEU A 106 13.04 -16.78 11.80
C LEU A 106 13.90 -17.74 10.98
N LYS A 107 15.22 -17.48 10.87
CA LYS A 107 16.17 -18.38 10.20
C LYS A 107 16.21 -19.76 10.88
N PHE A 108 16.25 -19.79 12.20
CA PHE A 108 16.39 -21.04 12.96
C PHE A 108 15.09 -21.83 12.94
N PHE A 109 13.93 -21.16 13.05
CA PHE A 109 12.62 -21.81 12.85
C PHE A 109 12.48 -22.39 11.44
N LYS A 110 12.99 -21.69 10.40
CA LYS A 110 13.01 -22.24 9.03
C LYS A 110 13.88 -23.50 8.92
N MET A 111 15.02 -23.52 9.56
CA MET A 111 15.94 -24.69 9.53
C MET A 111 15.39 -25.87 10.33
N ASP A 112 14.69 -25.60 11.42
CA ASP A 112 14.04 -26.61 12.24
C ASP A 112 12.80 -27.23 11.56
N GLY A 113 11.94 -26.40 10.96
CA GLY A 113 10.80 -26.82 10.14
C GLY A 113 9.63 -27.44 10.91
N ARG A 114 9.66 -27.52 12.23
CA ARG A 114 8.57 -28.10 13.04
C ARG A 114 7.36 -27.18 13.20
N TYR A 115 7.58 -25.87 13.20
CA TYR A 115 6.55 -24.89 13.50
C TYR A 115 6.42 -23.84 12.40
N ASP A 116 5.19 -23.52 12.06
CA ASP A 116 4.90 -22.43 11.14
C ASP A 116 4.97 -21.10 11.88
N VAL A 117 5.68 -20.14 11.30
CA VAL A 117 5.87 -18.82 11.89
C VAL A 117 5.35 -17.73 10.99
N ILE A 118 4.45 -16.91 11.52
CA ILE A 118 3.92 -15.71 10.86
C ILE A 118 4.35 -14.49 11.67
N ALA A 119 5.08 -13.58 11.06
CA ALA A 119 5.44 -12.32 11.70
C ALA A 119 4.67 -11.17 11.05
N THR A 120 4.35 -10.14 11.84
CA THR A 120 3.78 -8.89 11.33
C THR A 120 4.59 -7.69 11.74
N GLY A 121 4.52 -6.61 10.98
CA GLY A 121 5.15 -5.34 11.35
C GLY A 121 4.75 -4.18 10.46
N SER A 122 4.60 -3.00 11.07
CA SER A 122 4.20 -1.78 10.38
C SER A 122 5.38 -0.92 9.91
N LEU A 123 6.50 -0.97 10.63
CA LEU A 123 7.69 -0.13 10.42
C LEU A 123 8.94 -0.95 10.08
N LEU A 124 8.79 -2.06 9.38
CA LEU A 124 9.87 -3.00 9.08
C LEU A 124 10.99 -2.41 8.21
N GLY A 125 10.72 -1.35 7.46
CA GLY A 125 11.73 -0.62 6.69
C GLY A 125 12.49 0.42 7.50
N VAL A 126 11.93 0.84 8.64
CA VAL A 126 12.41 2.01 9.41
C VAL A 126 13.22 1.61 10.65
N ARG A 127 12.95 0.44 11.24
CA ARG A 127 13.56 0.03 12.51
C ARG A 127 14.19 -1.37 12.46
N GLY A 128 15.16 -1.54 13.34
CA GLY A 128 15.61 -2.87 13.81
C GLY A 128 16.96 -3.35 13.28
N TYR A 129 17.68 -2.53 12.52
CA TYR A 129 18.98 -2.95 11.96
C TYR A 129 20.13 -2.10 12.49
N GLY A 130 20.99 -2.71 13.25
CA GLY A 130 22.18 -2.05 13.80
C GLY A 130 22.83 -2.87 14.92
N THR A 131 23.96 -2.39 15.41
CA THR A 131 24.64 -2.97 16.58
C THR A 131 23.89 -2.50 17.82
N ARG A 132 23.29 -3.42 18.57
CA ARG A 132 22.70 -3.14 19.90
C ARG A 132 23.61 -3.72 20.98
N THR A 133 23.62 -3.05 22.13
CA THR A 133 24.30 -3.53 23.31
C THR A 133 23.26 -4.21 24.23
N SER A 134 23.49 -5.46 24.62
CA SER A 134 22.63 -6.13 25.59
C SER A 134 22.59 -5.32 26.90
N LYS A 135 21.38 -5.05 27.38
CA LYS A 135 21.20 -4.37 28.68
C LYS A 135 21.71 -5.24 29.87
N ASN A 136 21.70 -6.58 29.69
CA ASN A 136 22.04 -7.52 30.75
C ASN A 136 23.49 -7.96 30.71
N THR A 137 24.14 -8.05 29.54
CA THR A 137 25.52 -8.56 29.42
C THR A 137 26.52 -7.51 28.96
N GLY A 138 26.08 -6.33 28.51
CA GLY A 138 26.95 -5.29 27.94
C GLY A 138 27.57 -5.66 26.58
N GLU A 139 27.26 -6.83 26.04
CA GLU A 139 27.82 -7.30 24.77
C GLU A 139 27.14 -6.63 23.56
N LYS A 140 27.95 -6.28 22.57
CA LYS A 140 27.48 -5.75 21.29
C LYS A 140 27.20 -6.90 20.33
N TYR A 141 25.94 -7.07 19.94
CA TYR A 141 25.60 -8.01 18.86
C TYR A 141 24.97 -7.31 17.66
N LYS A 142 25.31 -7.84 16.51
CA LYS A 142 24.82 -7.35 15.24
C LYS A 142 23.58 -8.17 14.87
N ASN A 143 22.40 -7.56 14.94
CA ASN A 143 21.19 -8.18 14.43
C ASN A 143 21.25 -8.18 12.90
N SER A 144 21.12 -9.34 12.29
CA SER A 144 21.12 -9.50 10.84
C SER A 144 19.71 -9.82 10.34
N ILE A 145 19.36 -9.23 9.19
CA ILE A 145 18.15 -9.65 8.45
C ILE A 145 18.39 -11.10 8.02
N PRO A 146 17.43 -12.01 8.23
CA PRO A 146 17.55 -13.40 7.79
C PRO A 146 17.34 -13.53 6.27
N VAL A 147 18.22 -12.91 5.48
CA VAL A 147 18.14 -12.90 4.02
C VAL A 147 18.04 -14.33 3.49
N GLY A 148 17.01 -14.61 2.70
CA GLY A 148 16.77 -15.93 2.10
C GLY A 148 15.99 -16.90 2.99
N TYR A 149 15.72 -16.59 4.27
CA TYR A 149 15.02 -17.45 5.23
C TYR A 149 13.61 -16.95 5.61
N GLU A 150 13.18 -15.84 5.08
CA GLU A 150 11.83 -15.28 5.26
C GLU A 150 11.16 -15.00 3.90
N LYS A 151 9.82 -15.05 3.86
CA LYS A 151 8.98 -14.63 2.72
C LYS A 151 8.27 -13.34 3.14
N ILE A 152 8.64 -12.23 2.53
CA ILE A 152 8.03 -10.92 2.85
C ILE A 152 6.85 -10.69 1.90
N VAL A 153 5.71 -10.30 2.48
CA VAL A 153 4.48 -9.99 1.77
C VAL A 153 3.96 -8.63 2.23
N ASP A 154 3.73 -7.74 1.26
CA ASP A 154 3.09 -6.46 1.54
C ASP A 154 1.58 -6.61 1.65
N MET A 155 1.01 -6.07 2.73
CA MET A 155 -0.42 -5.95 2.94
C MET A 155 -0.80 -4.46 2.97
N TYR A 156 -1.70 -4.09 2.09
CA TYR A 156 -2.23 -2.74 1.98
C TYR A 156 -3.60 -2.60 2.68
N PRO A 157 -4.13 -1.40 2.90
CA PRO A 157 -5.55 -1.18 3.11
C PRO A 157 -6.38 -1.90 2.03
N LEU A 158 -7.68 -2.09 2.23
CA LEU A 158 -8.53 -2.73 1.22
C LEU A 158 -8.30 -2.11 -0.16
N ASP A 159 -8.09 -2.95 -1.18
CA ASP A 159 -8.13 -2.48 -2.56
C ASP A 159 -9.59 -2.34 -3.04
N PHE A 160 -9.79 -1.79 -4.22
CA PHE A 160 -11.15 -1.55 -4.72
C PHE A 160 -11.95 -2.85 -4.90
N GLU A 161 -11.33 -3.96 -5.29
CA GLU A 161 -12.02 -5.25 -5.43
C GLU A 161 -12.45 -5.80 -4.06
N GLU A 162 -11.62 -5.67 -3.02
CA GLU A 162 -11.98 -6.02 -1.64
C GLU A 162 -13.10 -5.11 -1.10
N PHE A 163 -13.10 -3.82 -1.47
CA PHE A 163 -14.19 -2.89 -1.17
C PHE A 163 -15.50 -3.27 -1.89
N LEU A 164 -15.43 -3.75 -3.14
CA LEU A 164 -16.59 -4.29 -3.86
C LEU A 164 -17.18 -5.49 -3.10
N TRP A 165 -16.33 -6.44 -2.66
CA TRP A 165 -16.80 -7.58 -1.86
C TRP A 165 -17.47 -7.16 -0.56
N ALA A 166 -16.88 -6.19 0.14
CA ALA A 166 -17.42 -5.64 1.38
C ALA A 166 -18.81 -4.98 1.18
N ASN A 167 -19.06 -4.43 -0.01
CA ASN A 167 -20.36 -3.88 -0.42
C ASN A 167 -21.31 -4.90 -1.06
N GLY A 168 -21.05 -6.21 -0.94
CA GLY A 168 -21.92 -7.28 -1.41
C GLY A 168 -21.86 -7.54 -2.91
N ILE A 169 -20.88 -6.99 -3.63
CA ILE A 169 -20.69 -7.28 -5.06
C ILE A 169 -20.05 -8.67 -5.18
N THR A 170 -20.80 -9.60 -5.78
CA THR A 170 -20.38 -10.99 -5.93
C THR A 170 -19.45 -11.21 -7.14
N ALA A 171 -18.70 -12.33 -7.13
CA ALA A 171 -17.77 -12.66 -8.22
C ALA A 171 -18.43 -12.66 -9.62
N PRO A 172 -19.63 -13.22 -9.86
CA PRO A 172 -20.27 -13.17 -11.18
C PRO A 172 -20.52 -11.74 -11.70
N ILE A 173 -20.81 -10.77 -10.81
CA ILE A 173 -20.99 -9.36 -11.18
C ILE A 173 -19.66 -8.75 -11.60
N ILE A 174 -18.59 -9.01 -10.83
CA ILE A 174 -17.24 -8.56 -11.14
C ILE A 174 -16.76 -9.17 -12.47
N ASP A 175 -16.99 -10.45 -12.67
CA ASP A 175 -16.60 -11.17 -13.89
C ASP A 175 -17.33 -10.63 -15.13
N LYS A 176 -18.59 -10.21 -15.00
CA LYS A 176 -19.30 -9.52 -16.09
C LYS A 176 -18.61 -8.21 -16.49
N VAL A 177 -18.15 -7.42 -15.48
CA VAL A 177 -17.42 -6.17 -15.73
C VAL A 177 -16.04 -6.46 -16.34
N LYS A 178 -15.33 -7.50 -15.85
CA LYS A 178 -14.06 -7.97 -16.43
C LYS A 178 -14.23 -8.36 -17.89
N LYS A 179 -15.28 -9.11 -18.21
CA LYS A 179 -15.59 -9.49 -19.60
C LYS A 179 -15.85 -8.29 -20.49
N CYS A 180 -16.61 -7.29 -20.03
CA CYS A 180 -16.81 -6.05 -20.79
C CYS A 180 -15.48 -5.32 -21.07
N PHE A 181 -14.56 -5.35 -20.10
CA PHE A 181 -13.21 -4.78 -20.29
C PHE A 181 -12.38 -5.57 -21.31
N GLU A 182 -12.39 -6.89 -21.23
CA GLU A 182 -11.65 -7.79 -22.14
C GLU A 182 -12.17 -7.72 -23.58
N ASP A 183 -13.49 -7.70 -23.73
CA ASP A 183 -14.17 -7.60 -25.02
C ASP A 183 -14.22 -6.15 -25.57
N GLU A 184 -13.74 -5.17 -24.79
CA GLU A 184 -13.79 -3.72 -25.07
C GLU A 184 -15.21 -3.21 -25.37
N MET A 185 -16.19 -3.79 -24.72
CA MET A 185 -17.61 -3.48 -24.88
C MET A 185 -18.17 -2.63 -23.73
N PRO A 186 -19.13 -1.75 -23.99
CA PRO A 186 -19.76 -0.97 -22.93
C PRO A 186 -20.36 -1.85 -21.83
N VAL A 187 -20.15 -1.43 -20.58
CA VAL A 187 -20.82 -2.04 -19.43
C VAL A 187 -22.29 -1.67 -19.44
N PRO A 188 -23.21 -2.62 -19.19
CA PRO A 188 -24.65 -2.31 -19.09
C PRO A 188 -24.94 -1.19 -18.09
N ASP A 189 -25.87 -0.30 -18.41
CA ASP A 189 -26.11 0.96 -17.67
C ASP A 189 -26.31 0.77 -16.17
N ALA A 190 -27.08 -0.22 -15.76
CA ALA A 190 -27.32 -0.50 -14.33
C ALA A 190 -26.03 -0.85 -13.57
N LEU A 191 -25.17 -1.67 -14.18
CA LEU A 191 -23.86 -2.02 -13.59
C LEU A 191 -22.92 -0.82 -13.65
N HIS A 192 -22.90 -0.11 -14.76
CA HIS A 192 -22.06 1.08 -14.92
C HIS A 192 -22.38 2.12 -13.86
N LEU A 193 -23.65 2.44 -13.65
CA LEU A 193 -24.10 3.39 -12.62
C LEU A 193 -23.70 2.92 -11.22
N ARG A 194 -23.91 1.64 -10.90
CA ARG A 194 -23.56 1.08 -9.57
C ARG A 194 -22.07 1.13 -9.32
N PHE A 195 -21.24 0.74 -10.28
CA PHE A 195 -19.77 0.77 -10.12
C PHE A 195 -19.22 2.20 -10.08
N ARG A 196 -19.82 3.16 -10.78
CA ARG A 196 -19.52 4.59 -10.65
C ARG A 196 -19.76 5.09 -9.21
N GLN A 197 -20.89 4.73 -8.62
CA GLN A 197 -21.18 5.08 -7.23
C GLN A 197 -20.16 4.46 -6.27
N LEU A 198 -19.82 3.18 -6.46
CA LEU A 198 -18.87 2.46 -5.59
C LEU A 198 -17.46 3.01 -5.69
N ILE A 199 -16.97 3.42 -6.87
CA ILE A 199 -15.63 4.01 -6.97
C ILE A 199 -15.57 5.40 -6.33
N LEU A 200 -16.65 6.20 -6.41
CA LEU A 200 -16.73 7.49 -5.70
C LEU A 200 -16.80 7.28 -4.18
N GLN A 201 -17.57 6.29 -3.71
CA GLN A 201 -17.58 5.91 -2.30
C GLN A 201 -16.21 5.45 -1.83
N TYR A 202 -15.52 4.60 -2.60
CA TYR A 202 -14.16 4.18 -2.30
C TYR A 202 -13.18 5.35 -2.26
N THR A 203 -13.34 6.35 -3.13
CA THR A 203 -12.51 7.56 -3.12
C THR A 203 -12.61 8.32 -1.79
N VAL A 204 -13.81 8.36 -1.21
CA VAL A 204 -14.08 9.07 0.06
C VAL A 204 -13.75 8.21 1.28
N VAL A 205 -14.17 6.95 1.27
CA VAL A 205 -14.02 6.03 2.42
C VAL A 205 -12.60 5.47 2.50
N GLY A 206 -11.95 5.26 1.35
CA GLY A 206 -10.67 4.56 1.27
C GLY A 206 -10.78 3.07 1.55
N GLY A 207 -9.64 2.48 1.85
CA GLY A 207 -9.51 1.06 2.17
C GLY A 207 -9.13 0.76 3.63
N MET A 208 -9.05 1.75 4.51
CA MET A 208 -8.74 1.47 5.91
C MET A 208 -9.87 0.66 6.56
N PRO A 209 -9.58 -0.54 7.15
CA PRO A 209 -10.62 -1.45 7.63
C PRO A 209 -11.61 -0.82 8.62
N ALA A 210 -11.13 0.04 9.52
CA ALA A 210 -11.99 0.74 10.48
C ALA A 210 -12.97 1.68 9.77
N ALA A 211 -12.49 2.50 8.84
CA ALA A 211 -13.30 3.42 8.04
C ALA A 211 -14.33 2.67 7.18
N VAL A 212 -13.91 1.57 6.53
CA VAL A 212 -14.82 0.72 5.71
C VAL A 212 -15.92 0.10 6.59
N ASN A 213 -15.59 -0.45 7.77
CA ASN A 213 -16.57 -1.03 8.67
C ASN A 213 -17.60 0.01 9.17
N LEU A 214 -17.14 1.21 9.53
CA LEU A 214 -18.05 2.31 9.94
C LEU A 214 -18.99 2.70 8.79
N PHE A 215 -18.46 2.82 7.58
CA PHE A 215 -19.27 3.13 6.40
C PHE A 215 -20.33 2.05 6.14
N LEU A 216 -19.96 0.78 6.18
CA LEU A 216 -20.89 -0.34 5.94
C LEU A 216 -21.98 -0.44 7.02
N GLN A 217 -21.62 -0.11 8.27
CA GLN A 217 -22.55 -0.23 9.40
C GLN A 217 -23.53 0.94 9.51
N TYR A 218 -23.05 2.17 9.27
CA TYR A 218 -23.80 3.39 9.56
C TYR A 218 -24.16 4.22 8.33
N HIS A 219 -23.48 4.03 7.21
CA HIS A 219 -23.57 4.88 6.02
C HIS A 219 -23.38 6.38 6.31
N ASP A 220 -22.60 6.70 7.35
CA ASP A 220 -22.35 8.04 7.88
C ASP A 220 -20.92 8.47 7.55
N LEU A 221 -20.79 9.43 6.65
CA LEU A 221 -19.49 9.97 6.22
C LEU A 221 -18.81 10.83 7.29
N GLY A 222 -19.56 11.40 8.22
CA GLY A 222 -18.99 12.16 9.34
C GLY A 222 -18.18 11.27 10.27
N ARG A 223 -18.72 10.09 10.62
CA ARG A 223 -18.01 9.07 11.41
C ARG A 223 -16.80 8.51 10.68
N VAL A 224 -16.93 8.30 9.37
CA VAL A 224 -15.80 7.85 8.53
C VAL A 224 -14.68 8.88 8.55
N LEU A 225 -15.00 10.17 8.38
CA LEU A 225 -14.04 11.26 8.40
C LEU A 225 -13.31 11.37 9.75
N GLU A 226 -14.06 11.27 10.84
CA GLU A 226 -13.51 11.28 12.20
C GLU A 226 -12.50 10.15 12.39
N GLU A 227 -12.85 8.92 11.99
CA GLU A 227 -11.95 7.77 12.07
C GLU A 227 -10.71 7.93 11.20
N GLN A 228 -10.86 8.43 9.98
CA GLN A 228 -9.72 8.69 9.08
C GLN A 228 -8.76 9.72 9.69
N ARG A 229 -9.28 10.78 10.33
CA ARG A 229 -8.47 11.78 11.03
C ARG A 229 -7.79 11.21 12.27
N ASN A 230 -8.42 10.29 12.99
CA ASN A 230 -7.79 9.57 14.09
C ASN A 230 -6.64 8.69 13.60
N ILE A 231 -6.79 8.04 12.45
CA ILE A 231 -5.70 7.27 11.81
C ILE A 231 -4.53 8.19 11.42
N ILE A 232 -4.81 9.34 10.81
CA ILE A 232 -3.78 10.35 10.46
C ILE A 232 -3.05 10.83 11.71
N ALA A 233 -3.77 11.18 12.78
CA ALA A 233 -3.16 11.58 14.04
C ALA A 233 -2.25 10.48 14.62
N GLY A 234 -2.67 9.22 14.53
CA GLY A 234 -1.83 8.08 14.91
C GLY A 234 -0.55 7.96 14.08
N TYR A 235 -0.60 8.27 12.76
CA TYR A 235 0.61 8.31 11.92
C TYR A 235 1.54 9.46 12.33
N GLU A 236 1.00 10.63 12.65
CA GLU A 236 1.78 11.77 13.15
C GLU A 236 2.47 11.46 14.49
N GLU A 237 1.79 10.75 15.40
CA GLU A 237 2.39 10.26 16.65
C GLU A 237 3.53 9.27 16.39
N ASP A 238 3.37 8.36 15.45
CA ASP A 238 4.42 7.41 15.04
C ASP A 238 5.66 8.15 14.49
N MET A 239 5.46 9.19 13.67
CA MET A 239 6.54 10.02 13.13
C MET A 239 7.36 10.68 14.25
N VAL A 240 6.71 11.10 15.34
CA VAL A 240 7.37 11.70 16.49
C VAL A 240 8.03 10.64 17.38
N THR A 241 7.42 9.47 17.54
CA THR A 241 7.89 8.42 18.45
C THR A 241 9.05 7.63 17.88
N TYR A 242 9.01 7.32 16.58
CA TYR A 242 9.91 6.35 15.95
C TYR A 242 11.01 6.95 15.10
N ALA A 243 10.94 8.22 14.78
CA ALA A 243 12.02 8.92 14.09
C ALA A 243 13.12 9.40 15.03
N ASP A 244 14.32 9.59 14.49
CA ASP A 244 15.41 10.25 15.23
C ASP A 244 15.05 11.72 15.53
N GLU A 245 15.50 12.24 16.67
CA GLU A 245 15.17 13.59 17.14
C GLU A 245 15.37 14.69 16.07
N ALA A 246 16.42 14.57 15.27
CA ALA A 246 16.71 15.54 14.21
C ALA A 246 15.72 15.49 13.03
N ASP A 247 15.02 14.36 12.84
CA ASP A 247 14.18 14.11 11.66
C ASP A 247 12.68 14.16 11.94
N LYS A 248 12.24 14.07 13.20
CA LYS A 248 10.82 14.08 13.60
C LYS A 248 10.02 15.20 12.94
N TYR A 249 10.49 16.44 13.09
CA TYR A 249 9.81 17.62 12.54
C TYR A 249 9.81 17.61 11.01
N ARG A 250 10.91 17.17 10.39
CA ARG A 250 11.04 17.13 8.92
C ARG A 250 10.13 16.10 8.30
N ILE A 251 9.95 14.94 8.94
CA ILE A 251 9.04 13.88 8.49
C ILE A 251 7.62 14.42 8.51
N ARG A 252 7.20 15.05 9.60
CA ARG A 252 5.88 15.65 9.73
C ARG A 252 5.68 16.78 8.70
N GLU A 253 6.63 17.71 8.56
CA GLU A 253 6.57 18.77 7.54
C GLU A 253 6.40 18.21 6.11
N CYS A 254 7.11 17.12 5.78
CA CYS A 254 6.94 16.43 4.49
C CYS A 254 5.51 15.89 4.34
N PHE A 255 5.00 15.20 5.37
CA PHE A 255 3.67 14.61 5.37
C PHE A 255 2.58 15.66 5.22
N ASP A 256 2.60 16.72 6.04
CA ASP A 256 1.64 17.81 6.03
C ASP A 256 1.63 18.59 4.69
N SER A 257 2.75 18.57 3.96
CA SER A 257 2.86 19.26 2.66
C SER A 257 2.16 18.53 1.51
N ILE A 258 1.80 17.25 1.65
CA ILE A 258 1.29 16.39 0.56
C ILE A 258 0.05 16.99 -0.12
N PRO A 259 -1.00 17.44 0.61
CA PRO A 259 -2.17 18.05 -0.03
C PRO A 259 -1.80 19.27 -0.89
N LEU A 260 -0.93 20.13 -0.38
CA LEU A 260 -0.47 21.32 -1.10
C LEU A 260 0.40 20.96 -2.33
N GLN A 261 1.23 19.91 -2.25
CA GLN A 261 2.02 19.42 -3.39
C GLN A 261 1.12 18.95 -4.53
N LEU A 262 0.06 18.19 -4.21
CA LEU A 262 -0.87 17.61 -5.18
C LEU A 262 -1.86 18.64 -5.75
N SER A 263 -2.16 19.72 -5.03
CA SER A 263 -3.07 20.78 -5.52
C SER A 263 -2.45 21.66 -6.61
N LYS A 264 -1.13 21.64 -6.77
CA LYS A 264 -0.44 22.46 -7.77
C LYS A 264 -0.64 21.91 -9.18
N GLU A 265 -0.60 22.78 -10.17
CA GLU A 265 -0.57 22.41 -11.58
C GLU A 265 0.63 21.52 -11.87
N ASN A 266 1.82 21.90 -11.40
CA ASN A 266 3.00 21.04 -11.41
C ASN A 266 3.08 20.24 -10.11
N LYS A 267 2.64 18.99 -10.15
CA LYS A 267 2.62 18.06 -9.00
C LYS A 267 3.97 17.41 -8.70
N LYS A 268 5.06 17.78 -9.40
CA LYS A 268 6.42 17.37 -9.01
C LYS A 268 6.68 17.80 -7.59
N PHE A 269 7.13 16.88 -6.73
CA PHE A 269 7.44 17.16 -5.34
C PHE A 269 8.55 18.23 -5.24
N GLN A 270 8.29 19.29 -4.50
CA GLN A 270 9.19 20.40 -4.31
C GLN A 270 9.51 20.59 -2.82
N TYR A 271 10.76 20.40 -2.44
CA TYR A 271 11.19 20.59 -1.05
C TYR A 271 10.99 22.01 -0.55
N THR A 272 11.04 23.02 -1.44
CA THR A 272 10.74 24.41 -1.12
C THR A 272 9.28 24.69 -0.75
N VAL A 273 8.36 23.76 -1.07
CA VAL A 273 6.96 23.79 -0.65
C VAL A 273 6.82 23.24 0.76
N VAL A 274 7.65 22.26 1.15
CA VAL A 274 7.72 21.78 2.53
C VAL A 274 8.15 22.91 3.44
N ARG A 275 9.25 23.57 3.11
CA ARG A 275 9.75 24.73 3.83
C ARG A 275 10.56 25.65 2.90
N LYS A 276 10.37 26.96 3.04
CA LYS A 276 11.11 27.96 2.25
C LYS A 276 12.64 27.75 2.36
N ASN A 277 13.34 27.74 1.23
CA ASN A 277 14.78 27.51 1.11
C ASN A 277 15.27 26.10 1.51
N SER A 278 14.40 25.10 1.66
CA SER A 278 14.83 23.74 1.95
C SER A 278 15.47 23.04 0.73
N LYS A 279 16.39 22.10 1.02
CA LYS A 279 17.13 21.33 0.02
C LYS A 279 16.76 19.84 0.12
N ALA A 280 16.87 19.13 -1.00
CA ALA A 280 16.62 17.68 -1.07
C ALA A 280 17.44 16.91 -0.02
N SER A 281 18.73 17.25 0.17
CA SER A 281 19.60 16.59 1.15
C SER A 281 19.11 16.64 2.59
N GLN A 282 18.23 17.56 2.93
CA GLN A 282 17.69 17.72 4.29
C GLN A 282 16.44 16.89 4.54
N TYR A 283 15.66 16.57 3.48
CA TYR A 283 14.33 15.98 3.59
C TYR A 283 14.17 14.63 2.87
N GLN A 284 15.19 14.21 2.09
CA GLN A 284 15.11 12.94 1.35
C GLN A 284 14.94 11.72 2.28
N GLY A 285 15.67 11.70 3.41
CA GLY A 285 15.52 10.65 4.43
C GLY A 285 14.14 10.65 5.08
N SER A 286 13.61 11.85 5.36
CA SER A 286 12.27 12.02 5.93
C SER A 286 11.17 11.50 5.00
N LEU A 287 11.27 11.81 3.71
CA LEU A 287 10.33 11.31 2.72
C LEU A 287 10.45 9.79 2.51
N GLN A 288 11.68 9.26 2.56
CA GLN A 288 11.92 7.81 2.51
C GLN A 288 11.30 7.10 3.71
N TRP A 289 11.37 7.69 4.90
CA TRP A 289 10.76 7.16 6.11
C TRP A 289 9.24 6.95 5.94
N ILE A 290 8.54 7.97 5.41
CA ILE A 290 7.07 7.91 5.20
C ILE A 290 6.70 6.86 4.15
N GLU A 291 7.53 6.71 3.10
CA GLU A 291 7.34 5.67 2.08
C GLU A 291 7.58 4.27 2.65
N ASP A 292 8.63 4.07 3.44
CA ASP A 292 8.96 2.79 4.09
C ASP A 292 7.91 2.38 5.14
N ALA A 293 7.24 3.37 5.77
CA ALA A 293 6.08 3.15 6.64
C ALA A 293 4.82 2.72 5.86
N GLY A 294 4.84 2.79 4.52
CA GLY A 294 3.73 2.39 3.65
C GLY A 294 2.59 3.40 3.61
N ILE A 295 2.85 4.66 3.98
CA ILE A 295 1.84 5.74 4.03
C ILE A 295 1.75 6.44 2.67
N ILE A 296 2.88 6.61 1.99
CA ILE A 296 2.98 7.25 0.68
C ILE A 296 3.64 6.34 -0.34
N THR A 297 3.51 6.72 -1.60
CA THR A 297 4.23 6.12 -2.73
C THR A 297 4.78 7.22 -3.64
N ARG A 298 5.96 6.97 -4.24
CA ARG A 298 6.55 7.88 -5.22
C ARG A 298 6.26 7.42 -6.65
N CYS A 299 5.81 8.35 -7.47
CA CYS A 299 5.65 8.19 -8.90
C CYS A 299 6.78 8.94 -9.60
N ARG A 300 7.73 8.22 -10.25
CA ARG A 300 8.95 8.80 -10.83
C ARG A 300 8.74 9.26 -12.26
N ASN A 301 9.36 10.38 -12.63
CA ASN A 301 9.37 10.82 -14.02
C ASN A 301 10.23 9.88 -14.88
N LEU A 302 9.84 9.69 -16.13
CA LEU A 302 10.63 8.98 -17.12
C LEU A 302 11.35 9.95 -18.06
N ASN A 303 12.62 9.68 -18.39
CA ASN A 303 13.33 10.38 -19.44
C ASN A 303 12.79 10.06 -20.83
N ILE A 304 12.51 8.77 -21.06
CA ILE A 304 11.94 8.21 -22.29
C ILE A 304 10.86 7.19 -21.93
N THR A 305 9.93 6.95 -22.84
CA THR A 305 8.79 6.06 -22.66
C THR A 305 9.07 4.68 -23.24
N GLU A 306 10.16 4.04 -22.80
CA GLU A 306 10.61 2.73 -23.25
C GLU A 306 10.70 1.72 -22.09
N LEU A 307 10.58 0.44 -22.42
CA LEU A 307 10.85 -0.65 -21.49
C LEU A 307 12.37 -0.99 -21.47
N PRO A 308 12.93 -1.31 -20.30
CA PRO A 308 12.29 -1.37 -18.98
C PRO A 308 12.10 0.02 -18.35
N LEU A 309 10.94 0.31 -17.78
CA LEU A 309 10.60 1.62 -17.21
C LEU A 309 11.56 2.03 -16.07
N ASP A 310 11.98 1.08 -15.24
CA ASP A 310 12.91 1.34 -14.13
C ASP A 310 14.24 1.96 -14.60
N GLY A 311 14.76 1.51 -15.73
CA GLY A 311 16.03 2.01 -16.30
C GLY A 311 15.95 3.45 -16.80
N ASN A 312 14.73 3.93 -17.07
CA ASN A 312 14.45 5.25 -17.61
C ASN A 312 13.94 6.24 -16.55
N ALA A 313 13.86 5.82 -15.28
CA ALA A 313 13.32 6.62 -14.20
C ALA A 313 14.32 7.67 -13.69
N VAL A 314 13.86 8.91 -13.58
CA VAL A 314 14.63 10.03 -13.01
C VAL A 314 14.46 10.03 -11.50
N GLN A 315 15.57 9.87 -10.76
CA GLN A 315 15.52 9.73 -9.30
C GLN A 315 15.03 11.00 -8.58
N ASP A 316 15.41 12.16 -9.05
CA ASP A 316 15.13 13.45 -8.41
C ASP A 316 13.87 14.16 -8.96
N ALA A 317 13.12 13.48 -9.81
CA ALA A 317 11.88 13.98 -10.38
C ALA A 317 10.74 13.01 -10.12
N PHE A 318 9.93 13.27 -9.11
CA PHE A 318 8.82 12.41 -8.72
C PHE A 318 7.63 13.23 -8.20
N LYS A 319 6.46 12.61 -8.26
CA LYS A 319 5.23 13.01 -7.54
C LYS A 319 5.08 12.10 -6.31
N VAL A 320 4.35 12.56 -5.30
CA VAL A 320 4.07 11.80 -4.08
C VAL A 320 2.56 11.65 -3.93
N TYR A 321 2.10 10.41 -3.72
CA TYR A 321 0.69 10.11 -3.50
C TYR A 321 0.51 9.35 -2.18
N MET A 322 -0.64 9.54 -1.53
CA MET A 322 -1.06 8.72 -0.39
C MET A 322 -1.45 7.31 -0.88
N VAL A 323 -1.05 6.29 -0.14
CA VAL A 323 -1.39 4.88 -0.44
C VAL A 323 -2.88 4.59 -0.20
N ASP A 324 -3.55 5.43 0.58
CA ASP A 324 -5.00 5.37 0.77
C ASP A 324 -5.65 6.71 0.42
N THR A 325 -6.55 6.68 -0.57
CA THR A 325 -7.18 7.91 -1.07
C THR A 325 -8.19 8.49 -0.07
N GLY A 326 -8.86 7.66 0.72
CA GLY A 326 -9.76 8.15 1.78
C GLY A 326 -9.01 8.96 2.83
N LEU A 327 -7.82 8.50 3.23
CA LEU A 327 -6.94 9.27 4.13
C LEU A 327 -6.48 10.58 3.48
N PHE A 328 -6.13 10.58 2.18
CA PHE A 328 -5.82 11.82 1.47
C PHE A 328 -6.99 12.82 1.49
N VAL A 329 -8.19 12.34 1.20
CA VAL A 329 -9.42 13.18 1.21
C VAL A 329 -9.71 13.73 2.61
N SER A 330 -9.43 12.98 3.68
CA SER A 330 -9.62 13.43 5.06
C SER A 330 -8.67 14.55 5.50
N MET A 331 -7.55 14.73 4.78
CA MET A 331 -6.60 15.83 4.99
C MET A 331 -7.03 17.15 4.29
N LEU A 332 -8.08 17.09 3.46
CA LEU A 332 -8.62 18.26 2.76
C LEU A 332 -9.68 18.99 3.60
N GLU A 333 -10.24 20.06 3.04
CA GLU A 333 -11.27 20.86 3.70
C GLU A 333 -12.55 20.06 3.97
N ASP A 334 -13.25 20.42 5.04
CA ASP A 334 -14.56 19.85 5.39
C ASP A 334 -15.56 20.06 4.24
N GLY A 335 -16.36 19.03 3.97
CA GLY A 335 -17.30 19.05 2.84
C GLY A 335 -16.78 18.45 1.56
N THR A 336 -15.45 18.30 1.39
CA THR A 336 -14.84 17.69 0.18
C THR A 336 -15.44 16.33 -0.13
N GLN A 337 -15.80 15.52 0.88
CA GLN A 337 -16.43 14.21 0.71
C GLN A 337 -17.77 14.30 -0.03
N PHE A 338 -18.59 15.26 0.34
CA PHE A 338 -19.89 15.49 -0.31
C PHE A 338 -19.71 16.01 -1.73
N ASP A 339 -18.75 16.92 -1.96
CA ASP A 339 -18.43 17.43 -3.29
C ASP A 339 -17.97 16.33 -4.24
N ILE A 340 -17.18 15.36 -3.75
CA ILE A 340 -16.77 14.17 -4.52
C ILE A 340 -17.99 13.36 -4.95
N LEU A 341 -18.88 13.04 -4.01
CA LEU A 341 -20.05 12.19 -4.26
C LEU A 341 -21.07 12.88 -5.18
N GLN A 342 -21.19 14.21 -5.11
CA GLN A 342 -22.06 15.01 -5.97
C GLN A 342 -21.42 15.36 -7.32
N GLY A 343 -20.13 15.10 -7.49
CA GLY A 343 -19.40 15.46 -8.72
C GLY A 343 -19.04 16.95 -8.85
N ASN A 344 -19.16 17.71 -7.75
CA ASN A 344 -18.99 19.18 -7.69
C ASN A 344 -17.54 19.63 -7.39
N LEU A 345 -16.57 18.79 -7.59
CA LEU A 345 -15.16 19.08 -7.32
C LEU A 345 -14.59 20.14 -8.26
N TYR A 346 -14.18 21.28 -7.74
CA TYR A 346 -13.64 22.37 -8.55
C TYR A 346 -12.12 22.34 -8.67
N GLY A 347 -11.36 22.52 -7.62
CA GLY A 347 -9.90 22.70 -7.68
C GLY A 347 -9.09 21.41 -7.53
N TYR A 348 -9.47 20.54 -6.59
CA TYR A 348 -8.71 19.32 -6.26
C TYR A 348 -9.06 18.08 -7.08
N LYS A 349 -10.00 18.17 -8.02
CA LYS A 349 -10.55 17.04 -8.75
C LYS A 349 -9.48 16.19 -9.45
N GLY A 350 -8.55 16.84 -10.14
CA GLY A 350 -7.44 16.14 -10.79
C GLY A 350 -6.50 15.45 -9.81
N ALA A 351 -6.21 16.11 -8.67
CA ALA A 351 -5.34 15.56 -7.63
C ALA A 351 -5.94 14.31 -6.98
N ILE A 352 -7.24 14.36 -6.66
CA ILE A 352 -7.95 13.25 -6.00
C ILE A 352 -7.99 12.02 -6.91
N PHE A 353 -8.35 12.17 -8.18
CA PHE A 353 -8.43 11.03 -9.10
C PHE A 353 -7.06 10.51 -9.54
N GLU A 354 -6.03 11.36 -9.63
CA GLU A 354 -4.66 10.86 -9.80
C GLU A 354 -4.20 10.08 -8.56
N ASN A 355 -4.50 10.57 -7.33
CA ASN A 355 -4.19 9.82 -6.12
C ASN A 355 -4.95 8.48 -6.08
N LEU A 356 -6.23 8.46 -6.47
CA LEU A 356 -7.01 7.23 -6.57
C LEU A 356 -6.38 6.20 -7.53
N MET A 357 -5.88 6.65 -8.68
CA MET A 357 -5.19 5.76 -9.60
C MET A 357 -3.84 5.29 -9.05
N ALA A 358 -3.09 6.17 -8.40
CA ALA A 358 -1.84 5.82 -7.71
C ALA A 358 -2.08 4.79 -6.59
N ASP A 359 -3.13 4.97 -5.77
CA ASP A 359 -3.59 4.04 -4.75
C ASP A 359 -3.89 2.66 -5.37
N ILE A 360 -4.75 2.59 -6.38
CA ILE A 360 -5.13 1.33 -7.05
C ILE A 360 -3.89 0.64 -7.64
N PHE A 361 -3.03 1.35 -8.35
CA PHE A 361 -1.84 0.76 -8.96
C PHE A 361 -0.81 0.30 -7.92
N THR A 362 -0.64 1.04 -6.83
CA THR A 362 0.25 0.64 -5.72
C THR A 362 -0.25 -0.65 -5.06
N LYS A 363 -1.56 -0.77 -4.78
CA LYS A 363 -2.17 -1.98 -4.23
C LYS A 363 -2.12 -3.18 -5.19
N MET A 364 -1.94 -2.93 -6.49
CA MET A 364 -1.61 -3.94 -7.50
C MET A 364 -0.10 -4.26 -7.57
N LYS A 365 0.71 -3.74 -6.64
CA LYS A 365 2.16 -3.90 -6.57
C LYS A 365 2.91 -3.35 -7.79
N ARG A 366 2.35 -2.32 -8.45
CA ARG A 366 3.02 -1.61 -9.53
C ARG A 366 3.95 -0.53 -8.98
N LYS A 367 5.14 -0.40 -9.56
CA LYS A 367 5.93 0.82 -9.44
C LYS A 367 5.29 1.90 -10.30
N LEU A 368 5.23 3.13 -9.81
CA LEU A 368 4.55 4.22 -10.48
C LEU A 368 5.52 5.10 -11.26
N TYR A 369 5.15 5.39 -12.49
CA TYR A 369 5.88 6.28 -13.39
C TYR A 369 4.92 7.26 -14.06
N TYR A 370 5.39 8.49 -14.29
CA TYR A 370 4.75 9.47 -15.14
C TYR A 370 5.73 9.96 -16.20
N PHE A 371 5.24 10.69 -17.20
CA PHE A 371 6.10 11.25 -18.22
C PHE A 371 5.85 12.73 -18.36
N ARG A 372 6.90 13.54 -18.18
CA ARG A 372 6.83 14.98 -18.35
C ARG A 372 8.13 15.50 -19.00
N LYS A 373 7.96 16.38 -19.98
CA LYS A 373 9.03 17.14 -20.64
C LYS A 373 8.91 18.63 -20.29
N ASP A 374 10.01 19.34 -20.35
CA ASP A 374 10.06 20.81 -20.14
C ASP A 374 9.23 21.58 -21.17
N THR A 375 8.92 20.96 -22.30
CA THR A 375 8.03 21.51 -23.36
C THR A 375 6.55 21.56 -22.95
N GLY A 376 6.20 21.15 -21.71
CA GLY A 376 4.83 21.11 -21.21
C GLY A 376 4.04 19.84 -21.58
N LEU A 377 4.72 18.86 -22.22
CA LEU A 377 4.11 17.55 -22.47
C LEU A 377 4.08 16.77 -21.16
N GLU A 378 2.88 16.38 -20.69
CA GLU A 378 2.71 15.60 -19.47
C GLU A 378 1.65 14.52 -19.64
N VAL A 379 1.93 13.31 -19.09
CA VAL A 379 1.02 12.17 -18.99
C VAL A 379 1.02 11.68 -17.55
N ASP A 380 -0.15 11.41 -17.00
CA ASP A 380 -0.33 11.16 -15.57
C ASP A 380 0.38 9.89 -15.09
N PHE A 381 0.27 8.77 -15.87
CA PHE A 381 0.99 7.54 -15.58
C PHE A 381 1.49 6.86 -16.85
N VAL A 382 2.58 6.11 -16.70
CA VAL A 382 3.12 5.21 -17.72
C VAL A 382 3.26 3.83 -17.10
N ILE A 383 2.68 2.83 -17.73
CA ILE A 383 2.68 1.45 -17.22
C ILE A 383 3.19 0.46 -18.27
N ARG A 384 3.78 -0.65 -17.80
CA ARG A 384 3.93 -1.82 -18.65
C ARG A 384 2.62 -2.61 -18.63
N TYR A 385 1.98 -2.77 -19.79
CA TYR A 385 0.74 -3.51 -19.92
C TYR A 385 0.74 -4.33 -21.20
N LYS A 386 0.40 -5.63 -21.11
CA LYS A 386 0.47 -6.61 -22.23
C LYS A 386 1.83 -6.59 -22.96
N GLY A 387 2.93 -6.44 -22.20
CA GLY A 387 4.29 -6.42 -22.77
C GLY A 387 4.75 -5.10 -23.37
N GLU A 388 3.89 -4.09 -23.44
CA GLU A 388 4.16 -2.78 -24.04
C GLU A 388 4.24 -1.63 -23.00
N CYS A 389 4.84 -0.52 -23.44
CA CYS A 389 4.77 0.75 -22.72
C CYS A 389 3.46 1.46 -23.09
N VAL A 390 2.57 1.63 -22.12
CA VAL A 390 1.23 2.19 -22.31
C VAL A 390 1.06 3.44 -21.47
N LEU A 391 0.58 4.52 -22.09
CA LEU A 391 0.23 5.75 -21.38
C LEU A 391 -1.12 5.62 -20.71
N VAL A 392 -1.23 6.20 -19.52
CA VAL A 392 -2.50 6.27 -18.79
C VAL A 392 -2.79 7.71 -18.43
N GLU A 393 -3.89 8.22 -18.95
CA GLU A 393 -4.38 9.57 -18.73
C GLU A 393 -5.61 9.54 -17.85
N VAL A 394 -5.63 10.30 -16.77
CA VAL A 394 -6.75 10.37 -15.83
C VAL A 394 -7.53 11.65 -16.05
N LYS A 395 -8.83 11.54 -16.32
CA LYS A 395 -9.70 12.69 -16.55
C LYS A 395 -10.88 12.70 -15.60
N ALA A 396 -11.04 13.79 -14.93
CA ALA A 396 -12.15 14.03 -14.00
C ALA A 396 -13.47 14.41 -14.70
N LYS A 397 -13.39 14.96 -15.89
CA LYS A 397 -14.51 15.32 -16.82
C LYS A 397 -14.04 15.13 -18.26
N ASP A 398 -14.95 15.39 -19.20
CA ASP A 398 -14.60 15.47 -20.62
C ASP A 398 -13.42 16.42 -20.84
N GLY A 399 -12.32 15.88 -21.28
CA GLY A 399 -11.10 16.62 -21.52
C GLY A 399 -10.29 16.01 -22.66
N ASN A 400 -9.64 16.87 -23.44
CA ASN A 400 -8.74 16.44 -24.50
C ASN A 400 -7.41 15.96 -23.89
N ALA A 401 -7.04 14.72 -24.16
CA ALA A 401 -5.71 14.17 -23.85
C ALA A 401 -4.68 14.67 -24.89
N LYS A 402 -4.36 15.99 -24.86
CA LYS A 402 -3.49 16.60 -25.89
C LYS A 402 -2.10 15.97 -25.90
N SER A 403 -1.47 15.84 -24.72
CA SER A 403 -0.14 15.24 -24.60
C SER A 403 -0.11 13.80 -25.09
N THR A 404 -1.08 12.99 -24.66
CA THR A 404 -1.24 11.60 -25.11
C THR A 404 -1.41 11.49 -26.61
N LYS A 405 -2.26 12.33 -27.21
CA LYS A 405 -2.44 12.38 -28.68
C LYS A 405 -1.16 12.77 -29.41
N THR A 406 -0.40 13.75 -28.88
CA THR A 406 0.87 14.18 -29.46
C THR A 406 1.90 13.04 -29.43
N ILE A 407 1.96 12.26 -28.34
CA ILE A 407 2.87 11.12 -28.21
C ILE A 407 2.48 10.01 -29.19
N LEU A 408 1.20 9.62 -29.22
CA LEU A 408 0.67 8.59 -30.12
C LEU A 408 0.83 8.94 -31.62
N ALA A 409 0.86 10.24 -31.96
CA ALA A 409 1.11 10.69 -33.34
C ALA A 409 2.59 10.59 -33.74
N ASN A 410 3.50 10.33 -32.81
CA ASN A 410 4.94 10.21 -33.04
C ASN A 410 5.52 8.93 -32.42
N PRO A 411 5.06 7.75 -32.83
CA PRO A 411 5.43 6.46 -32.20
C PRO A 411 6.93 6.17 -32.33
N ASP A 412 7.57 6.53 -33.43
CA ASP A 412 9.01 6.31 -33.61
C ASP A 412 9.88 7.12 -32.66
N LYS A 413 9.35 8.24 -32.16
CA LYS A 413 10.06 9.11 -31.21
C LYS A 413 9.87 8.69 -29.75
N TYR A 414 8.69 8.17 -29.41
CA TYR A 414 8.29 7.90 -28.04
C TYR A 414 8.15 6.42 -27.73
N HIS A 415 8.23 5.55 -28.72
CA HIS A 415 8.08 4.08 -28.59
C HIS A 415 6.78 3.66 -27.88
N VAL A 416 5.71 4.42 -28.13
CA VAL A 416 4.38 4.21 -27.55
C VAL A 416 3.34 4.08 -28.66
N TYR A 417 2.60 2.98 -28.63
CA TYR A 417 1.60 2.65 -29.65
C TYR A 417 0.17 2.67 -29.11
N HIS A 418 -0.01 2.55 -27.80
CA HIS A 418 -1.31 2.48 -27.16
C HIS A 418 -1.38 3.38 -25.93
N ALA A 419 -2.60 3.86 -25.65
CA ALA A 419 -2.90 4.62 -24.44
C ALA A 419 -4.27 4.24 -23.88
N ILE A 420 -4.42 4.46 -22.59
CA ILE A 420 -5.65 4.25 -21.84
C ILE A 420 -6.08 5.58 -21.25
N LYS A 421 -7.35 5.95 -21.45
CA LYS A 421 -7.97 7.10 -20.83
C LYS A 421 -8.94 6.63 -19.76
N LEU A 422 -8.69 6.99 -18.51
CA LEU A 422 -9.55 6.71 -17.36
C LEU A 422 -10.39 7.94 -17.01
N GLY A 423 -11.68 7.75 -16.80
CA GLY A 423 -12.56 8.88 -16.46
C GLY A 423 -13.99 8.46 -16.21
N ASP A 424 -14.89 9.44 -16.25
CA ASP A 424 -16.32 9.25 -16.09
C ASP A 424 -16.99 8.91 -17.45
N TYR A 425 -16.54 7.77 -18.02
CA TYR A 425 -16.98 7.27 -19.32
C TYR A 425 -17.37 5.81 -19.21
N ASN A 426 -18.05 5.28 -20.22
CA ASN A 426 -18.15 3.85 -20.42
C ASN A 426 -16.99 3.35 -21.29
N VAL A 427 -16.85 2.03 -21.48
CA VAL A 427 -15.80 1.43 -22.31
C VAL A 427 -16.00 1.84 -23.78
N GLY A 428 -14.91 2.22 -24.42
CA GLY A 428 -14.87 2.54 -25.83
C GLY A 428 -13.45 2.63 -26.37
N ARG A 429 -13.26 2.37 -27.66
CA ARG A 429 -11.96 2.48 -28.33
C ARG A 429 -12.02 3.44 -29.51
N SER A 430 -11.00 4.28 -29.60
CA SER A 430 -10.79 5.13 -30.78
C SER A 430 -9.33 4.96 -31.22
N LYS A 431 -9.10 4.20 -32.28
CA LYS A 431 -7.76 3.87 -32.79
C LYS A 431 -6.87 3.25 -31.68
N GLN A 432 -5.81 3.94 -31.31
CA GLN A 432 -4.81 3.55 -30.28
C GLN A 432 -5.21 3.89 -28.84
N LEU A 433 -6.33 4.61 -28.65
CA LEU A 433 -6.80 5.07 -27.34
C LEU A 433 -7.99 4.22 -26.88
N LEU A 434 -7.78 3.46 -25.81
CA LEU A 434 -8.83 2.76 -25.07
C LEU A 434 -9.36 3.71 -23.99
N THR A 435 -10.65 3.96 -23.96
CA THR A 435 -11.32 4.71 -22.89
C THR A 435 -12.03 3.73 -21.98
N ILE A 436 -11.80 3.81 -20.69
CA ILE A 436 -12.44 2.97 -19.67
C ILE A 436 -12.88 3.81 -18.47
N PRO A 437 -13.92 3.37 -17.74
CA PRO A 437 -14.33 4.04 -16.51
C PRO A 437 -13.28 3.86 -15.39
N LEU A 438 -13.21 4.83 -14.46
CA LEU A 438 -12.28 4.83 -13.34
C LEU A 438 -12.32 3.51 -12.55
N TYR A 439 -13.50 2.95 -12.35
CA TYR A 439 -13.67 1.70 -11.60
C TYR A 439 -13.05 0.47 -12.26
N MET A 440 -12.63 0.55 -13.52
CA MET A 440 -11.94 -0.54 -14.22
C MET A 440 -10.41 -0.50 -14.04
N ALA A 441 -9.85 0.52 -13.38
CA ALA A 441 -8.41 0.65 -13.19
C ALA A 441 -7.79 -0.60 -12.51
N PHE A 442 -8.52 -1.27 -11.60
CA PHE A 442 -8.05 -2.49 -10.92
C PHE A 442 -7.90 -3.71 -11.84
N LEU A 443 -8.41 -3.63 -13.08
CA LEU A 443 -8.25 -4.66 -14.11
C LEU A 443 -6.94 -4.52 -14.90
N LEU A 444 -6.25 -3.37 -14.80
CA LEU A 444 -4.97 -3.12 -15.45
C LEU A 444 -3.82 -3.85 -14.73
N ARG A 445 -3.98 -5.13 -14.40
CA ARG A 445 -2.94 -5.95 -13.75
C ARG A 445 -1.78 -6.23 -14.71
N GLN A 446 -0.58 -6.42 -14.16
CA GLN A 446 0.53 -6.94 -14.96
C GLN A 446 0.18 -8.36 -15.39
N SER A 447 0.18 -8.60 -16.68
CA SER A 447 0.13 -9.94 -17.26
C SER A 447 1.51 -10.58 -17.17
#